data_9fc02c0f002546e62f56cab8637624a6
#
_entry.id   9fc02c0f002546e62f56cab8637624a6
#
_cell.length_a   1.000
_cell.length_b   1.000
_cell.length_c   1.000
_cell.angle_alpha   90.00
_cell.angle_beta   90.00
_cell.angle_gamma   90.00
#
_symmetry.space_group_name_H-M   'P 1'
#
loop_
_entity.id
_entity.type
_entity.pdbx_description
1 polymer ?
#
loop_
_entity_poly.entity_id
_entity_poly.type
_entity_poly.pdbx_seq_one_letter_code
_entity_poly.pdbx_strand_id
1 'polypeptide(L)'
;LDAGHGGEDPGKIGINGALEKDVNLQITMRLARLLQQNGYHVILTRNEDKGLYTGNQGSKKVEDLKNRIALIESSGAALAVSIHQNSYSAEGVCGAQVLL
;
A
#
# COMPACT_ATOMS: atom_id res chain seq x y z
N LEU A 1 8.29 2.94 0.20
CA LEU A 1 7.22 2.14 -0.42
C LEU A 1 5.99 2.13 0.47
N ASP A 2 4.84 2.23 -0.14
CA ASP A 2 3.54 2.25 0.54
C ASP A 2 2.69 1.07 0.06
N ALA A 3 2.46 0.10 0.93
CA ALA A 3 1.51 -0.98 0.67
C ALA A 3 0.11 -0.52 1.03
N GLY A 4 -0.73 -0.26 0.04
CA GLY A 4 -2.08 0.26 0.23
C GLY A 4 -2.94 -0.64 1.12
N HIS A 5 -3.89 -0.03 1.83
CA HIS A 5 -4.80 -0.67 2.78
C HIS A 5 -4.07 -1.31 3.97
N GLY A 6 -4.75 -2.18 4.73
CA GLY A 6 -4.16 -2.88 5.88
C GLY A 6 -5.06 -2.86 7.11
N GLY A 7 -4.85 -3.81 8.00
CA GLY A 7 -5.66 -3.95 9.21
C GLY A 7 -7.13 -4.24 8.90
N GLU A 8 -8.02 -3.40 9.39
CA GLU A 8 -9.47 -3.53 9.16
C GLU A 8 -9.90 -3.15 7.73
N ASP A 9 -9.05 -2.44 6.98
CA ASP A 9 -9.33 -2.08 5.58
C ASP A 9 -8.75 -3.13 4.64
N PRO A 10 -9.57 -4.04 4.09
CA PRO A 10 -9.08 -5.09 3.20
C PRO A 10 -8.73 -4.58 1.80
N GLY A 11 -9.14 -3.36 1.45
CA GLY A 11 -9.16 -2.93 0.06
C GLY A 11 -10.20 -3.70 -0.75
N LYS A 12 -9.93 -3.93 -2.01
CA LYS A 12 -10.80 -4.75 -2.86
C LYS A 12 -10.68 -6.22 -2.51
N ILE A 13 -11.81 -6.92 -2.53
CA ILE A 13 -11.86 -8.38 -2.32
C ILE A 13 -12.03 -9.05 -3.68
N GLY A 14 -11.10 -9.91 -4.04
CA GLY A 14 -11.13 -10.67 -5.28
C GLY A 14 -12.23 -11.73 -5.28
N ILE A 15 -12.59 -12.22 -6.47
CA ILE A 15 -13.62 -13.25 -6.65
C ILE A 15 -13.29 -14.57 -5.94
N ASN A 16 -12.02 -14.83 -5.69
CA ASN A 16 -11.52 -16.01 -4.95
C ASN A 16 -11.31 -15.73 -3.46
N GLY A 17 -11.76 -14.59 -2.96
CA GLY A 17 -11.58 -14.17 -1.57
C GLY A 17 -10.22 -13.53 -1.27
N ALA A 18 -9.33 -13.35 -2.24
CA ALA A 18 -8.06 -12.67 -2.04
C ALA A 18 -8.28 -11.22 -1.62
N LEU A 19 -7.52 -10.75 -0.63
CA LEU A 19 -7.62 -9.40 -0.12
C LEU A 19 -6.54 -8.52 -0.74
N GLU A 20 -6.92 -7.35 -1.23
CA GLU A 20 -5.99 -6.40 -1.84
C GLU A 20 -4.84 -6.05 -0.88
N LYS A 21 -5.14 -5.82 0.40
CA LYS A 21 -4.12 -5.50 1.41
C LYS A 21 -3.00 -6.52 1.49
N ASP A 22 -3.34 -7.81 1.36
CA ASP A 22 -2.37 -8.90 1.46
C ASP A 22 -1.49 -8.98 0.21
N VAL A 23 -2.10 -8.82 -0.96
CA VAL A 23 -1.38 -8.79 -2.24
C VAL A 23 -0.44 -7.57 -2.28
N ASN A 24 -0.93 -6.39 -1.89
CA ASN A 24 -0.13 -5.18 -1.82
C ASN A 24 1.09 -5.35 -0.91
N LEU A 25 0.89 -5.95 0.26
CA LEU A 25 1.98 -6.19 1.20
C LEU A 25 3.03 -7.15 0.62
N GLN A 26 2.60 -8.25 0.03
CA GLN A 26 3.51 -9.23 -0.58
C GLN A 26 4.35 -8.62 -1.70
N ILE A 27 3.74 -7.87 -2.59
CA ILE A 27 4.45 -7.18 -3.68
C ILE A 27 5.43 -6.17 -3.11
N THR A 28 4.98 -5.35 -2.15
CA THR A 28 5.81 -4.31 -1.53
C THR A 28 7.04 -4.91 -0.84
N MET A 29 6.88 -6.00 -0.10
CA MET A 29 8.00 -6.65 0.59
C MET A 29 9.02 -7.26 -0.37
N ARG A 30 8.55 -7.83 -1.48
CA ARG A 30 9.45 -8.34 -2.53
C ARG A 30 10.20 -7.22 -3.23
N LEU A 31 9.50 -6.13 -3.55
CA LEU A 31 10.12 -4.96 -4.17
C LEU A 31 11.14 -4.31 -3.23
N ALA A 32 10.83 -4.18 -1.94
CA ALA A 32 11.75 -3.66 -0.95
C ALA A 32 13.06 -4.45 -0.92
N ARG A 33 12.96 -5.77 -0.93
CA ARG A 33 14.14 -6.65 -0.93
C ARG A 33 15.00 -6.44 -2.17
N LEU A 34 14.37 -6.38 -3.35
CA LEU A 34 15.08 -6.16 -4.61
C LEU A 34 15.77 -4.79 -4.64
N LEU A 35 15.10 -3.75 -4.18
CA LEU A 35 15.69 -2.42 -4.11
C LEU A 35 16.84 -2.35 -3.13
N GLN A 36 16.73 -2.97 -1.96
CA GLN A 36 17.81 -3.04 -0.97
C GLN A 36 19.02 -3.79 -1.52
N GLN A 37 18.82 -4.88 -2.25
CA GLN A 37 19.91 -5.61 -2.92
C GLN A 37 20.63 -4.76 -3.97
N ASN A 38 19.95 -3.77 -4.54
CA ASN A 38 20.51 -2.83 -5.50
C ASN A 38 21.00 -1.52 -4.86
N GLY A 39 21.17 -1.48 -3.55
CA GLY A 39 21.77 -0.36 -2.83
C GLY A 39 20.83 0.78 -2.46
N TYR A 40 19.52 0.63 -2.66
CA TYR A 40 18.55 1.64 -2.26
C TYR A 40 18.22 1.54 -0.77
N HIS A 41 18.10 2.69 -0.12
CA HIS A 41 17.52 2.77 1.22
C HIS A 41 15.99 2.81 1.12
N VAL A 42 15.34 1.79 1.67
CA VAL A 42 13.88 1.62 1.58
C VAL A 42 13.22 1.91 2.92
N ILE A 43 12.21 2.77 2.89
CA ILE A 43 11.33 3.06 4.02
C ILE A 43 9.95 2.53 3.65
N LEU A 44 9.30 1.83 4.59
CA LEU A 44 7.98 1.23 4.41
C LEU A 44 6.96 1.96 5.28
N THR A 45 5.77 2.24 4.72
CA THR A 45 4.65 2.76 5.53
C THR A 45 4.11 1.69 6.47
N ARG A 46 4.11 0.44 6.02
CA ARG A 46 3.83 -0.74 6.86
C ARG A 46 4.60 -1.96 6.35
N ASN A 47 4.91 -2.88 7.23
CA ASN A 47 5.57 -4.15 6.93
C ASN A 47 4.79 -5.37 7.43
N GLU A 48 3.57 -5.15 7.88
CA GLU A 48 2.67 -6.18 8.42
C GLU A 48 1.22 -5.81 8.12
N ASP A 49 0.28 -6.69 8.45
CA ASP A 49 -1.16 -6.42 8.27
C ASP A 49 -1.66 -5.47 9.35
N LYS A 50 -1.46 -4.18 9.12
CA LYS A 50 -1.96 -3.11 9.97
C LYS A 50 -2.35 -1.88 9.14
N GLY A 51 -3.25 -1.06 9.67
CA GLY A 51 -3.48 0.30 9.16
C GLY A 51 -2.65 1.31 9.95
N LEU A 52 -2.58 2.53 9.43
CA LEU A 52 -1.89 3.66 10.05
C LEU A 52 -2.90 4.59 10.74
N TYR A 53 -3.79 4.02 11.54
CA TYR A 53 -4.83 4.75 12.27
C TYR A 53 -4.92 4.26 13.71
N THR A 54 -5.34 5.16 14.60
CA THR A 54 -5.57 4.83 16.02
C THR A 54 -7.03 4.48 16.31
N GLY A 55 -7.94 4.86 15.42
CA GLY A 55 -9.38 4.67 15.58
C GLY A 55 -10.07 5.70 16.48
N ASN A 56 -9.35 6.74 16.90
CA ASN A 56 -9.84 7.71 17.88
C ASN A 56 -10.42 8.98 17.26
N GLN A 57 -10.26 9.20 15.94
CA GLN A 57 -10.63 10.46 15.32
C GLN A 57 -11.28 10.25 13.95
N GLY A 58 -12.60 10.32 13.89
CA GLY A 58 -13.34 10.33 12.63
C GLY A 58 -13.21 9.07 11.79
N SER A 59 -13.15 9.23 10.47
CA SER A 59 -13.00 8.12 9.54
C SER A 59 -11.60 7.51 9.62
N LYS A 60 -11.51 6.20 9.89
CA LYS A 60 -10.26 5.46 9.90
C LYS A 60 -9.52 5.55 8.57
N LYS A 61 -10.24 5.53 7.45
CA LYS A 61 -9.65 5.65 6.11
C LYS A 61 -8.99 7.00 5.90
N VAL A 62 -9.61 8.08 6.34
CA VAL A 62 -9.05 9.43 6.23
C VAL A 62 -7.83 9.57 7.12
N GLU A 63 -7.89 9.07 8.36
CA GLU A 63 -6.76 9.08 9.30
C GLU A 63 -5.59 8.27 8.75
N ASP A 64 -5.86 7.07 8.24
CA ASP A 64 -4.85 6.20 7.64
C ASP A 64 -4.12 6.91 6.50
N LEU A 65 -4.86 7.52 5.58
CA LEU A 65 -4.28 8.23 4.45
C LEU A 65 -3.43 9.42 4.89
N LYS A 66 -3.93 10.22 5.84
CA LYS A 66 -3.18 11.35 6.40
C LYS A 66 -1.87 10.89 7.06
N ASN A 67 -1.92 9.80 7.81
CA ASN A 67 -0.74 9.28 8.50
C ASN A 67 0.28 8.70 7.51
N ARG A 68 -0.16 8.08 6.41
CA ARG A 68 0.73 7.64 5.33
C ARG A 68 1.43 8.83 4.69
N ILE A 69 0.69 9.88 4.34
CA ILE A 69 1.25 11.11 3.76
C ILE A 69 2.28 11.73 4.71
N ALA A 70 1.93 11.87 5.99
CA ALA A 70 2.82 12.44 6.99
C ALA A 70 4.13 11.63 7.13
N LEU A 71 4.03 10.31 7.12
CA LEU A 71 5.20 9.43 7.18
C LEU A 71 6.09 9.60 5.96
N ILE A 72 5.51 9.63 4.77
CA ILE A 72 6.23 9.83 3.51
C ILE A 72 6.93 11.20 3.51
N GLU A 73 6.23 12.27 3.88
CA GLU A 73 6.79 13.62 3.93
C GLU A 73 7.94 13.72 4.94
N SER A 74 7.79 13.13 6.12
CA SER A 74 8.81 13.16 7.17
C SER A 74 10.02 12.26 6.88
N SER A 75 9.89 11.30 5.97
CA SER A 75 10.95 10.34 5.65
C SER A 75 12.13 10.96 4.91
N GLY A 76 11.92 12.07 4.21
CA GLY A 76 12.93 12.68 3.35
C GLY A 76 13.23 11.87 2.08
N ALA A 77 12.38 10.89 1.73
CA ALA A 77 12.58 10.07 0.56
C ALA A 77 12.52 10.88 -0.74
N ALA A 78 13.37 10.54 -1.70
CA ALA A 78 13.39 11.18 -3.01
C ALA A 78 12.22 10.74 -3.89
N LEU A 79 11.67 9.55 -3.65
CA LEU A 79 10.58 8.96 -4.42
C LEU A 79 9.67 8.15 -3.50
N ALA A 80 8.37 8.27 -3.69
CA ALA A 80 7.38 7.43 -3.05
C ALA A 80 6.64 6.59 -4.10
N VAL A 81 6.48 5.30 -3.82
CA VAL A 81 5.73 4.37 -4.68
C VAL A 81 4.66 3.70 -3.84
N SER A 82 3.41 3.87 -4.22
CA SER A 82 2.26 3.22 -3.58
C SER A 82 1.77 2.05 -4.43
N ILE A 83 1.59 0.92 -3.78
CA ILE A 83 1.19 -0.35 -4.41
C ILE A 83 -0.27 -0.63 -4.09
N HIS A 84 -1.08 -0.72 -5.12
CA HIS A 84 -2.51 -1.03 -5.06
C HIS A 84 -2.88 -2.06 -6.11
N GLN A 85 -4.06 -2.65 -5.97
CA GLN A 85 -4.70 -3.46 -7.00
C GLN A 85 -5.93 -2.71 -7.50
N ASN A 86 -5.97 -2.43 -8.79
CA ASN A 86 -7.14 -1.79 -9.40
C ASN A 86 -8.30 -2.79 -9.49
N SER A 87 -9.51 -2.24 -9.47
CA SER A 87 -10.73 -2.98 -9.71
C SER A 87 -11.47 -2.36 -10.88
N TYR A 88 -11.99 -3.19 -11.76
CA TYR A 88 -12.78 -2.76 -12.90
C TYR A 88 -13.96 -3.69 -13.13
N SER A 89 -15.07 -3.17 -13.65
CA SER A 89 -16.29 -3.94 -13.86
C SER A 89 -16.23 -4.88 -15.06
N ALA A 90 -15.35 -4.61 -16.03
CA ALA A 90 -15.20 -5.44 -17.22
C ALA A 90 -14.07 -6.46 -17.03
N GLU A 91 -14.39 -7.74 -17.21
CA GLU A 91 -13.46 -8.87 -16.98
C GLU A 91 -12.22 -8.84 -17.89
N GLY A 92 -12.33 -8.25 -19.09
CA GLY A 92 -11.22 -8.19 -20.04
C GLY A 92 -10.12 -7.18 -19.70
N VAL A 93 -10.32 -6.34 -18.68
CA VAL A 93 -9.33 -5.33 -18.30
C VAL A 93 -8.29 -5.95 -17.37
N CYS A 94 -7.04 -5.95 -17.80
CA CYS A 94 -5.92 -6.49 -17.03
C CYS A 94 -4.62 -5.75 -17.38
N GLY A 95 -3.59 -6.00 -16.57
CA GLY A 95 -2.25 -5.45 -16.76
C GLY A 95 -1.88 -4.42 -15.71
N ALA A 96 -0.60 -4.04 -15.70
CA ALA A 96 -0.07 -3.05 -14.78
C ALA A 96 -0.40 -1.63 -15.24
N GLN A 97 -0.66 -0.76 -14.28
CA GLN A 97 -0.91 0.66 -14.51
C GLN A 97 -0.03 1.47 -13.56
N VAL A 98 0.58 2.53 -14.08
CA VAL A 98 1.33 3.50 -13.26
C VAL A 98 0.64 4.86 -13.37
N LEU A 99 0.32 5.44 -12.24
CA LEU A 99 -0.22 6.80 -12.12
C LEU A 99 0.85 7.72 -11.56
N LEU A 100 1.08 8.82 -12.24
CA LEU A 100 2.08 9.83 -11.85
C LEU A 100 1.40 11.05 -11.24
#